data_9b616d41f0ee0a66b128354c342234a0
#
_entry.id   9b616d41f0ee0a66b128354c342234a0
#
_cell.length_a   1.000
_cell.length_b   1.000
_cell.length_c   1.000
_cell.angle_alpha   90.00
_cell.angle_beta   90.00
_cell.angle_gamma   90.00
#
_symmetry.space_group_name_H-M   'P 1'
#
loop_
_entity.id
_entity.type
_entity.pdbx_description
1 polymer ?
#
loop_
_entity_poly.entity_id
_entity_poly.type
_entity_poly.pdbx_seq_one_letter_code
_entity_poly.pdbx_strand_id
1 'polypeptide(L)'
;MMILLALAAAAVTIPLDASARAALPLAEAALTAHGTTQRCTGVWLRDLVAAAGIPHGDAVKGAALTMMVTAVGADGYRVAFSLGEIDAKLGKMPILVADACGGKPLGAGDGPLRLVVAEEARAARSVRQLVGVTAK
;
A
#
# COMPACT_ATOMS: atom_id res chain seq x y z
N MET A 1 14.48 -37.59 18.30
CA MET A 1 13.72 -36.97 17.16
C MET A 1 13.59 -35.48 17.48
N MET A 2 14.24 -34.65 16.71
CA MET A 2 14.18 -33.19 16.86
C MET A 2 13.02 -32.67 16.00
N ILE A 3 11.98 -32.13 16.65
CA ILE A 3 10.88 -31.48 15.93
C ILE A 3 11.31 -30.03 15.71
N LEU A 4 11.69 -29.70 14.47
CA LEU A 4 11.84 -28.28 14.08
C LEU A 4 10.44 -27.68 13.94
N LEU A 5 10.01 -26.91 14.94
CA LEU A 5 8.87 -26.01 14.78
C LEU A 5 9.36 -24.83 13.94
N ALA A 6 8.99 -24.80 12.67
CA ALA A 6 9.13 -23.60 11.86
C ALA A 6 8.14 -22.57 12.39
N LEU A 7 8.62 -21.54 13.09
CA LEU A 7 7.82 -20.37 13.40
C LEU A 7 7.57 -19.62 12.08
N ALA A 8 6.33 -19.63 11.59
CA ALA A 8 5.93 -18.74 10.52
C ALA A 8 6.04 -17.30 11.01
N ALA A 9 6.69 -16.42 10.23
CA ALA A 9 6.75 -15.00 10.53
C ALA A 9 5.34 -14.42 10.63
N ALA A 10 5.04 -13.71 11.74
CA ALA A 10 3.77 -13.02 11.90
C ALA A 10 3.68 -11.82 10.94
N ALA A 11 2.49 -11.55 10.43
CA ALA A 11 2.25 -10.34 9.65
C ALA A 11 2.42 -9.09 10.52
N VAL A 12 3.09 -8.08 9.97
CA VAL A 12 3.24 -6.77 10.60
C VAL A 12 2.12 -5.87 10.09
N THR A 13 1.34 -5.29 10.99
CA THR A 13 0.33 -4.31 10.65
C THR A 13 0.98 -2.96 10.35
N ILE A 14 0.67 -2.39 9.21
CA ILE A 14 1.16 -1.08 8.80
C ILE A 14 0.16 -0.02 9.27
N PRO A 15 0.53 0.91 10.15
CA PRO A 15 -0.37 1.97 10.60
C PRO A 15 -0.81 2.87 9.42
N LEU A 16 -2.11 3.15 9.34
CA LEU A 16 -2.72 3.99 8.30
C LEU A 16 -3.37 5.25 8.85
N ASP A 17 -3.33 5.47 10.15
CA ASP A 17 -3.99 6.59 10.81
C ASP A 17 -3.40 7.94 10.39
N ALA A 18 -4.11 9.01 10.71
CA ALA A 18 -3.70 10.37 10.34
C ALA A 18 -2.32 10.73 10.87
N SER A 19 -1.95 10.28 12.07
CA SER A 19 -0.65 10.52 12.66
C SER A 19 0.48 9.88 11.83
N ALA A 20 0.32 8.62 11.43
CA ALA A 20 1.31 7.91 10.62
C ALA A 20 1.48 8.58 9.24
N ARG A 21 0.39 9.04 8.64
CA ARG A 21 0.42 9.69 7.33
C ARG A 21 0.98 11.11 7.38
N ALA A 22 0.68 11.88 8.43
CA ALA A 22 1.13 13.26 8.57
C ALA A 22 2.66 13.41 8.66
N ALA A 23 3.36 12.37 9.11
CA ALA A 23 4.81 12.36 9.21
C ALA A 23 5.54 12.16 7.86
N LEU A 24 4.79 11.86 6.79
CA LEU A 24 5.34 11.46 5.49
C LEU A 24 5.13 12.56 4.44
N PRO A 25 5.99 12.59 3.40
CA PRO A 25 5.82 13.53 2.30
C PRO A 25 4.48 13.33 1.60
N LEU A 26 3.85 14.44 1.22
CA LEU A 26 2.67 14.41 0.35
C LEU A 26 3.05 13.91 -1.04
N ALA A 27 2.16 13.14 -1.64
CA ALA A 27 2.34 12.56 -2.97
C ALA A 27 1.04 12.66 -3.76
N GLU A 28 1.17 12.55 -5.07
CA GLU A 28 0.04 12.57 -6.00
C GLU A 28 0.13 11.43 -7.00
N ALA A 29 -1.01 10.92 -7.41
CA ALA A 29 -1.12 9.97 -8.50
C ALA A 29 -2.45 10.14 -9.23
N ALA A 30 -2.49 9.76 -10.49
CA ALA A 30 -3.72 9.76 -11.28
C ALA A 30 -4.40 8.40 -11.17
N LEU A 31 -5.69 8.40 -10.87
CA LEU A 31 -6.53 7.22 -10.89
C LEU A 31 -7.41 7.26 -12.12
N THR A 32 -7.29 6.24 -12.96
CA THR A 32 -8.21 6.03 -14.09
C THR A 32 -9.10 4.83 -13.79
N ALA A 33 -10.39 5.07 -13.71
CA ALA A 33 -11.38 4.04 -13.49
C ALA A 33 -12.66 4.39 -14.23
N HIS A 34 -13.29 3.42 -14.88
CA HIS A 34 -14.54 3.60 -15.61
C HIS A 34 -14.50 4.76 -16.64
N GLY A 35 -13.36 4.92 -17.32
CA GLY A 35 -13.17 5.96 -18.34
C GLY A 35 -12.94 7.36 -17.79
N THR A 36 -12.86 7.54 -16.48
CA THR A 36 -12.61 8.82 -15.82
C THR A 36 -11.24 8.82 -15.15
N THR A 37 -10.49 9.91 -15.33
CA THR A 37 -9.19 10.11 -14.68
C THR A 37 -9.30 11.24 -13.65
N GLN A 38 -8.82 10.97 -12.43
CA GLN A 38 -8.77 11.95 -11.36
C GLN A 38 -7.36 12.00 -10.78
N ARG A 39 -6.92 13.18 -10.35
CA ARG A 39 -5.71 13.30 -9.54
C ARG A 39 -6.08 13.09 -8.08
N CYS A 40 -5.35 12.19 -7.44
CA CYS A 40 -5.52 11.88 -6.04
C CYS A 40 -4.26 12.26 -5.26
N THR A 41 -4.44 12.65 -4.01
CA THR A 41 -3.36 13.05 -3.11
C THR A 41 -3.37 12.20 -1.85
N GLY A 42 -2.21 12.04 -1.25
CA GLY A 42 -2.01 11.25 -0.05
C GLY A 42 -0.53 11.02 0.22
N VAL A 43 -0.17 9.80 0.60
CA VAL A 43 1.21 9.40 0.85
C VAL A 43 1.51 8.09 0.10
N TRP A 44 2.77 7.85 -0.21
CA TRP A 44 3.16 6.59 -0.85
C TRP A 44 3.03 5.42 0.11
N LEU A 45 2.49 4.32 -0.38
CA LEU A 45 2.42 3.06 0.38
C LEU A 45 3.81 2.61 0.84
N ARG A 46 4.82 2.71 -0.02
CA ARG A 46 6.20 2.36 0.32
C ARG A 46 6.75 3.15 1.51
N ASP A 47 6.34 4.40 1.66
CA ASP A 47 6.78 5.23 2.79
C ASP A 47 6.13 4.79 4.11
N LEU A 48 4.85 4.43 4.07
CA LEU A 48 4.17 3.85 5.24
C LEU A 48 4.79 2.52 5.65
N VAL A 49 5.10 1.67 4.69
CA VAL A 49 5.71 0.35 4.91
C VAL A 49 7.11 0.50 5.52
N ALA A 50 7.94 1.40 4.97
CA ALA A 50 9.27 1.70 5.50
C ALA A 50 9.22 2.28 6.92
N ALA A 51 8.28 3.19 7.19
CA ALA A 51 8.10 3.79 8.51
C ALA A 51 7.69 2.76 9.58
N ALA A 52 7.06 1.67 9.17
CA ALA A 52 6.67 0.57 10.07
C ALA A 52 7.82 -0.40 10.38
N GLY A 53 9.03 -0.13 9.87
CA GLY A 53 10.21 -0.96 10.15
C GLY A 53 10.41 -2.15 9.20
N ILE A 54 9.64 -2.23 8.12
CA ILE A 54 9.82 -3.26 7.09
C ILE A 54 11.09 -2.92 6.27
N PRO A 55 11.87 -3.92 5.83
CA PRO A 55 13.02 -3.66 4.98
C PRO A 55 12.69 -2.77 3.78
N HIS A 56 13.55 -1.80 3.49
CA HIS A 56 13.40 -0.87 2.37
C HIS A 56 14.76 -0.48 1.79
N GLY A 57 14.76 0.03 0.57
CA GLY A 57 15.98 0.46 -0.10
C GLY A 57 16.95 -0.71 -0.30
N ASP A 58 18.21 -0.50 0.07
CA ASP A 58 19.27 -1.52 -0.11
C ASP A 58 19.06 -2.77 0.73
N ALA A 59 18.17 -2.73 1.74
CA ALA A 59 17.83 -3.89 2.55
C ALA A 59 16.82 -4.84 1.87
N VAL A 60 16.23 -4.45 0.73
CA VAL A 60 15.31 -5.31 -0.02
C VAL A 60 16.12 -6.27 -0.88
N LYS A 61 16.60 -7.33 -0.26
CA LYS A 61 17.44 -8.38 -0.83
C LYS A 61 17.23 -9.68 -0.06
N GLY A 62 17.61 -10.80 -0.65
CA GLY A 62 17.50 -12.12 0.00
C GLY A 62 16.07 -12.43 0.42
N ALA A 63 15.85 -12.78 1.67
CA ALA A 63 14.53 -13.15 2.20
C ALA A 63 13.50 -12.02 2.06
N ALA A 64 13.91 -10.75 2.12
CA ALA A 64 13.02 -9.61 1.93
C ALA A 64 12.37 -9.59 0.55
N LEU A 65 12.98 -10.21 -0.46
CA LEU A 65 12.39 -10.33 -1.80
C LEU A 65 11.17 -11.26 -1.85
N THR A 66 10.94 -12.07 -0.82
CA THR A 66 9.76 -12.93 -0.73
C THR A 66 8.62 -12.30 0.08
N MET A 67 8.84 -11.12 0.65
CA MET A 67 7.82 -10.45 1.46
C MET A 67 6.69 -9.90 0.59
N MET A 68 5.46 -10.03 1.12
CA MET A 68 4.25 -9.54 0.49
C MET A 68 3.60 -8.46 1.34
N VAL A 69 3.10 -7.43 0.70
CA VAL A 69 2.30 -6.37 1.28
C VAL A 69 0.86 -6.57 0.83
N THR A 70 -0.04 -6.84 1.78
CA THR A 70 -1.44 -7.12 1.51
C THR A 70 -2.31 -5.95 1.95
N ALA A 71 -3.18 -5.49 1.07
CA ALA A 71 -4.14 -4.43 1.35
C ALA A 71 -5.56 -4.99 1.36
N VAL A 72 -6.38 -4.49 2.28
CA VAL A 72 -7.74 -4.98 2.53
C VAL A 72 -8.72 -3.82 2.55
N GLY A 73 -9.80 -3.94 1.79
CA GLY A 73 -10.94 -3.03 1.83
C GLY A 73 -11.95 -3.41 2.91
N ALA A 74 -12.87 -2.49 3.23
CA ALA A 74 -13.90 -2.68 4.25
C ALA A 74 -14.84 -3.86 3.96
N ASP A 75 -15.01 -4.21 2.69
CA ASP A 75 -15.80 -5.35 2.23
C ASP A 75 -15.04 -6.69 2.22
N GLY A 76 -13.79 -6.69 2.68
CA GLY A 76 -12.92 -7.86 2.67
C GLY A 76 -12.14 -8.07 1.37
N TYR A 77 -12.31 -7.19 0.38
CA TYR A 77 -11.54 -7.26 -0.86
C TYR A 77 -10.04 -7.16 -0.56
N ARG A 78 -9.25 -8.08 -1.10
CA ARG A 78 -7.82 -8.20 -0.78
C ARG A 78 -6.99 -8.18 -2.04
N VAL A 79 -5.89 -7.44 -1.98
CA VAL A 79 -4.88 -7.44 -3.05
C VAL A 79 -3.49 -7.53 -2.44
N ALA A 80 -2.53 -7.98 -3.22
CA ALA A 80 -1.16 -8.14 -2.75
C ALA A 80 -0.16 -7.56 -3.73
N PHE A 81 0.94 -7.07 -3.16
CA PHE A 81 2.11 -6.58 -3.89
C PHE A 81 3.34 -7.25 -3.29
N SER A 82 4.35 -7.55 -4.11
CA SER A 82 5.63 -7.90 -3.54
C SER A 82 6.30 -6.65 -2.96
N LEU A 83 7.05 -6.81 -1.88
CA LEU A 83 7.82 -5.70 -1.31
C LEU A 83 8.77 -5.10 -2.36
N GLY A 84 9.41 -5.95 -3.16
CA GLY A 84 10.34 -5.51 -4.20
C GLY A 84 9.69 -4.66 -5.29
N GLU A 85 8.42 -4.94 -5.68
CA GLU A 85 7.79 -4.15 -6.74
C GLU A 85 7.45 -2.73 -6.29
N ILE A 86 7.20 -2.49 -5.00
CA ILE A 86 6.85 -1.16 -4.49
C ILE A 86 8.05 -0.37 -3.96
N ASP A 87 9.18 -1.01 -3.71
CA ASP A 87 10.33 -0.35 -3.10
C ASP A 87 10.93 0.72 -4.02
N ALA A 88 11.32 1.85 -3.43
CA ALA A 88 11.83 3.01 -4.17
C ALA A 88 13.15 2.75 -4.90
N LYS A 89 13.92 1.77 -4.47
CA LYS A 89 15.22 1.41 -5.07
C LYS A 89 15.18 0.13 -5.91
N LEU A 90 14.01 -0.48 -6.08
CA LEU A 90 13.89 -1.70 -6.87
C LEU A 90 12.80 -1.55 -7.93
N GLY A 91 11.58 -1.96 -7.67
CA GLY A 91 10.49 -1.91 -8.66
C GLY A 91 9.90 -0.53 -8.87
N LYS A 92 9.94 0.34 -7.89
CA LYS A 92 9.45 1.73 -7.90
C LYS A 92 7.98 1.88 -8.29
N MET A 93 7.16 0.83 -8.19
CA MET A 93 5.75 0.96 -8.53
C MET A 93 5.09 1.99 -7.62
N PRO A 94 4.56 3.10 -8.18
CA PRO A 94 3.98 4.16 -7.38
C PRO A 94 2.56 3.78 -6.95
N ILE A 95 2.42 3.45 -5.67
CA ILE A 95 1.12 3.14 -5.07
C ILE A 95 0.83 4.18 -4.01
N LEU A 96 -0.25 4.92 -4.22
CA LEU A 96 -0.68 5.99 -3.33
C LEU A 96 -1.72 5.45 -2.35
N VAL A 97 -1.57 5.82 -1.08
CA VAL A 97 -2.66 5.75 -0.10
C VAL A 97 -3.31 7.13 -0.10
N ALA A 98 -4.43 7.24 -0.81
CA ALA A 98 -5.11 8.51 -1.04
C ALA A 98 -6.16 8.79 0.02
N ASP A 99 -6.28 10.04 0.42
CA ASP A 99 -7.37 10.55 1.27
C ASP A 99 -8.23 11.59 0.54
N ALA A 100 -7.80 12.03 -0.63
CA ALA A 100 -8.54 13.00 -1.46
C ALA A 100 -8.32 12.72 -2.94
N CYS A 101 -9.33 12.97 -3.75
CA CYS A 101 -9.26 12.95 -5.20
C CYS A 101 -10.04 14.15 -5.76
N GLY A 102 -9.52 14.77 -6.83
CA GLY A 102 -10.14 15.97 -7.39
C GLY A 102 -10.20 17.16 -6.44
N GLY A 103 -9.24 17.24 -5.49
CA GLY A 103 -9.18 18.32 -4.49
C GLY A 103 -10.17 18.21 -3.37
N LYS A 104 -10.86 17.07 -3.23
CA LYS A 104 -11.90 16.84 -2.20
C LYS A 104 -11.62 15.55 -1.44
N PRO A 105 -11.98 15.49 -0.13
CA PRO A 105 -11.98 14.23 0.59
C PRO A 105 -12.78 13.16 -0.15
N LEU A 106 -12.37 11.89 -0.02
CA LEU A 106 -13.07 10.78 -0.66
C LEU A 106 -14.48 10.62 -0.08
N GLY A 107 -15.44 10.34 -0.98
CA GLY A 107 -16.81 10.04 -0.58
C GLY A 107 -16.94 8.72 0.16
N ALA A 108 -18.12 8.45 0.72
CA ALA A 108 -18.39 7.29 1.57
C ALA A 108 -18.13 5.94 0.88
N GLY A 109 -18.35 5.83 -0.43
CA GLY A 109 -18.13 4.60 -1.19
C GLY A 109 -16.68 4.31 -1.52
N ASP A 110 -15.82 5.32 -1.48
CA ASP A 110 -14.39 5.21 -1.84
C ASP A 110 -13.46 5.34 -0.64
N GLY A 111 -13.83 6.14 0.32
CA GLY A 111 -12.98 6.55 1.44
C GLY A 111 -13.32 5.93 2.79
N PRO A 112 -12.71 6.47 3.83
CA PRO A 112 -11.84 7.66 3.87
C PRO A 112 -10.47 7.52 3.23
N LEU A 113 -9.98 6.30 3.02
CA LEU A 113 -8.73 6.02 2.32
C LEU A 113 -8.97 5.05 1.16
N ARG A 114 -8.17 5.17 0.11
CA ARG A 114 -8.12 4.16 -0.95
C ARG A 114 -6.70 4.02 -1.50
N LEU A 115 -6.42 2.89 -2.13
CA LEU A 115 -5.21 2.74 -2.94
C LEU A 115 -5.43 3.31 -4.34
N VAL A 116 -4.38 3.93 -4.88
CA VAL A 116 -4.29 4.30 -6.28
C VAL A 116 -3.05 3.66 -6.88
N VAL A 117 -3.26 2.72 -7.78
CA VAL A 117 -2.19 2.01 -8.51
C VAL A 117 -2.22 2.54 -9.95
N ALA A 118 -1.62 3.72 -10.15
CA ALA A 118 -1.80 4.53 -11.35
C ALA A 118 -1.28 3.88 -12.64
N GLU A 119 -0.22 3.09 -12.56
CA GLU A 119 0.44 2.51 -13.73
C GLU A 119 -0.16 1.17 -14.17
N GLU A 120 -1.18 0.66 -13.48
CA GLU A 120 -1.85 -0.56 -13.89
C GLU A 120 -2.88 -0.30 -14.98
N ALA A 121 -3.02 -1.23 -15.91
CA ALA A 121 -3.98 -1.14 -17.02
C ALA A 121 -5.44 -1.12 -16.54
N ARG A 122 -5.72 -1.71 -15.36
CA ARG A 122 -7.04 -1.72 -14.73
C ARG A 122 -6.91 -1.37 -13.25
N ALA A 123 -7.97 -0.78 -12.70
CA ALA A 123 -8.01 -0.37 -11.30
C ALA A 123 -8.27 -1.53 -10.31
N ALA A 124 -7.98 -2.77 -10.69
CA ALA A 124 -8.29 -3.96 -9.88
C ALA A 124 -7.58 -4.00 -8.52
N ARG A 125 -6.39 -3.41 -8.42
CA ARG A 125 -5.67 -3.32 -7.14
C ARG A 125 -5.77 -1.94 -6.49
N SER A 126 -6.53 -1.02 -7.06
CA SER A 126 -6.82 0.28 -6.46
C SER A 126 -7.97 0.16 -5.46
N VAL A 127 -7.70 -0.49 -4.35
CA VAL A 127 -8.68 -0.87 -3.31
C VAL A 127 -9.41 0.35 -2.76
N ARG A 128 -10.75 0.32 -2.81
CA ARG A 128 -11.61 1.34 -2.17
C ARG A 128 -11.80 1.02 -0.70
N GLN A 129 -12.10 2.05 0.11
CA GLN A 129 -12.34 1.90 1.55
C GLN A 129 -11.25 1.06 2.21
N LEU A 130 -10.00 1.47 2.02
CA LEU A 130 -8.84 0.78 2.56
C LEU A 130 -8.89 0.82 4.09
N VAL A 131 -8.92 -0.35 4.73
CA VAL A 131 -8.98 -0.48 6.20
C VAL A 131 -7.77 -1.16 6.80
N GLY A 132 -6.96 -1.85 6.00
CA GLY A 132 -5.81 -2.56 6.53
C GLY A 132 -4.72 -2.79 5.49
N VAL A 133 -3.48 -2.72 5.96
CA VAL A 133 -2.29 -3.13 5.22
C VAL A 133 -1.41 -3.93 6.16
N THR A 134 -0.94 -5.07 5.70
CA THR A 134 0.00 -5.92 6.44
C THR A 134 1.19 -6.28 5.56
N ALA A 135 2.33 -6.54 6.18
CA ALA A 135 3.52 -7.06 5.51
C ALA A 135 3.95 -8.37 6.18
N LYS A 136 4.31 -9.34 5.37
CA LYS A 136 4.72 -10.67 5.87
C LYS A 136 5.81 -11.27 4.98
#